data_bcac67a39dc68363565071b2194f3439
#
_entry.id   bcac67a39dc68363565071b2194f3439
#
_cell.length_a   1.000
_cell.length_b   1.000
_cell.length_c   1.000
_cell.angle_alpha   90.00
_cell.angle_beta   90.00
_cell.angle_gamma   90.00
#
_symmetry.space_group_name_H-M   'P 1'
#
loop_
_entity.id
_entity.type
_entity.pdbx_description
1 polymer ?
#
loop_
_entity_poly.entity_id
_entity_poly.type
_entity_poly.pdbx_seq_one_letter_code
_entity_poly.pdbx_strand_id
1 'polypeptide(L)'
;MANSQSRNFDLTVDSIMRGADLVGYEPNRVYWSQDNQRVYFRWKRAGEARLKEPDLYVVNRDGSGLRKLSEDEAKLAPPLAGDLSKDKKMTVFADEGDIFIFDHVKNERRQITSTVDGENSPRFTKDQKYIVFTRQNNLYRMALDGGQLTQLTDIRAGGAPAEPTVAQRGGFGGGFGGGGQRQQSAAAGQSAPQRGAASQEYVKKEERELIEAVRERAQNREEQEARRKQREKRKPFTPPAGQSVANLQLSPDGKFVLTSVIQPGSGAKNTIVPNYITESAYTEDISSRNKVGDEQGRTRLAIISVETGDVSWVDHGQKQAPAPQPAQPQATQGQGAPPRAQEREREAQLLNAQWSEDGKNAVAFARAADNKDRWALLIDPTTGKTKLLDHLRDDAWVGGPGAFTLGWLADNKTVYFQSERDGWSHLYTVSIDGGEPKQLTSGKFEVSDVRLSEDKTKFYFTSSEGDLGQRHLYSMPVTGGERTRITTMPGNNQATISPDETALAIVRSCSNRPPELYLAPNKPNASASEIKQITKSPIDEFFSYNWIDPPVVKFKARDGAEVPARLYKPAKWQRGGPAVLFVHGAG
;
A
#
# COMPACT_ATOMS: atom_id res chain seq x y z
N MET A 1 -16.62 -19.59 46.94
CA MET A 1 -16.08 -18.38 46.25
C MET A 1 -15.11 -17.72 47.23
N ALA A 2 -13.81 -17.88 47.02
CA ALA A 2 -12.82 -17.26 47.88
C ALA A 2 -12.80 -15.76 47.55
N ASN A 3 -12.98 -14.91 48.55
CA ASN A 3 -12.76 -13.48 48.49
C ASN A 3 -11.27 -13.24 48.08
N SER A 4 -10.99 -13.02 46.82
CA SER A 4 -9.69 -12.53 46.43
C SER A 4 -9.57 -11.07 46.88
N GLN A 5 -8.83 -10.84 47.96
CA GLN A 5 -8.44 -9.48 48.35
C GLN A 5 -7.71 -8.87 47.16
N SER A 6 -8.22 -7.76 46.62
CA SER A 6 -7.57 -7.02 45.53
C SER A 6 -6.22 -6.53 46.02
N ARG A 7 -5.14 -6.94 45.32
CA ARG A 7 -3.77 -6.50 45.58
C ARG A 7 -3.47 -5.21 44.81
N ASN A 8 -2.69 -4.34 45.42
CA ASN A 8 -2.09 -3.22 44.67
C ASN A 8 -0.90 -3.73 43.85
N PHE A 9 -0.74 -3.19 42.67
CA PHE A 9 0.44 -3.47 41.85
C PHE A 9 1.65 -2.71 42.40
N ASP A 10 2.72 -3.43 42.73
CA ASP A 10 3.96 -2.81 43.16
C ASP A 10 4.68 -2.16 41.97
N LEU A 11 4.79 -0.82 42.00
CA LEU A 11 5.38 -0.04 40.93
C LEU A 11 6.92 -0.03 41.04
N THR A 12 7.54 -1.15 40.70
CA THR A 12 8.99 -1.29 40.59
C THR A 12 9.40 -1.40 39.13
N VAL A 13 10.68 -1.17 38.81
CA VAL A 13 11.21 -1.36 37.45
C VAL A 13 10.95 -2.78 36.98
N ASP A 14 11.23 -3.78 37.82
CA ASP A 14 11.04 -5.19 37.47
C ASP A 14 9.57 -5.52 37.16
N SER A 15 8.63 -5.01 37.98
CA SER A 15 7.21 -5.26 37.73
C SER A 15 6.67 -4.58 36.47
N ILE A 16 7.14 -3.37 36.16
CA ILE A 16 6.77 -2.67 34.92
C ILE A 16 7.37 -3.36 33.69
N MET A 17 8.61 -3.84 33.79
CA MET A 17 9.32 -4.48 32.68
C MET A 17 8.84 -5.91 32.38
N ARG A 18 7.96 -6.48 33.18
CA ARG A 18 7.37 -7.80 32.91
C ARG A 18 6.58 -7.82 31.60
N GLY A 19 5.92 -6.71 31.24
CA GLY A 19 5.22 -6.59 29.97
C GLY A 19 4.34 -7.79 29.65
N ALA A 20 4.63 -8.50 28.56
CA ALA A 20 3.87 -9.66 28.10
C ALA A 20 3.87 -10.87 29.06
N ASP A 21 4.82 -10.98 29.98
CA ASP A 21 4.83 -12.04 30.98
C ASP A 21 3.70 -11.85 32.03
N LEU A 22 3.15 -10.64 32.15
CA LEU A 22 2.01 -10.33 33.00
C LEU A 22 0.71 -10.21 32.20
N VAL A 23 0.75 -9.43 31.11
CA VAL A 23 -0.48 -9.09 30.35
C VAL A 23 -0.77 -10.04 29.21
N GLY A 24 0.15 -10.96 28.89
CA GLY A 24 0.04 -11.86 27.74
C GLY A 24 0.22 -11.14 26.41
N TYR A 25 -0.09 -11.84 25.34
CA TYR A 25 -0.05 -11.33 23.98
C TYR A 25 -1.46 -11.28 23.39
N GLU A 26 -1.73 -10.27 22.59
CA GLU A 26 -3.02 -10.13 21.94
C GLU A 26 -3.26 -11.17 20.84
N PRO A 27 -4.47 -11.73 20.72
CA PRO A 27 -4.87 -12.48 19.54
C PRO A 27 -4.94 -11.53 18.34
N ASN A 28 -4.35 -11.94 17.21
CA ASN A 28 -4.30 -11.13 16.02
C ASN A 28 -4.55 -11.96 14.75
N ARG A 29 -4.64 -11.31 13.58
CA ARG A 29 -4.93 -11.95 12.30
C ARG A 29 -6.16 -12.87 12.36
N VAL A 30 -7.25 -12.35 12.93
CA VAL A 30 -8.50 -13.08 13.10
C VAL A 30 -9.25 -13.16 11.78
N TYR A 31 -9.66 -14.37 11.37
CA TYR A 31 -10.43 -14.58 10.16
C TYR A 31 -11.37 -15.80 10.27
N TRP A 32 -12.42 -15.80 9.47
CA TRP A 32 -13.39 -16.88 9.41
C TRP A 32 -13.07 -17.89 8.31
N SER A 33 -13.43 -19.14 8.50
CA SER A 33 -13.57 -20.10 7.39
C SER A 33 -14.76 -19.71 6.50
N GLN A 34 -14.68 -20.02 5.21
CA GLN A 34 -15.74 -19.67 4.26
C GLN A 34 -17.06 -20.40 4.50
N ASP A 35 -17.03 -21.55 5.17
CA ASP A 35 -18.19 -22.29 5.63
C ASP A 35 -18.85 -21.72 6.89
N ASN A 36 -18.32 -20.61 7.43
CA ASN A 36 -18.78 -19.93 8.65
C ASN A 36 -18.69 -20.76 9.94
N GLN A 37 -18.01 -21.90 9.94
CA GLN A 37 -18.01 -22.82 11.06
C GLN A 37 -16.85 -22.60 12.03
N ARG A 38 -15.78 -21.94 11.58
CA ARG A 38 -14.55 -21.80 12.36
C ARG A 38 -13.98 -20.41 12.26
N VAL A 39 -13.32 -20.00 13.36
CA VAL A 39 -12.48 -18.79 13.42
C VAL A 39 -11.05 -19.21 13.64
N TYR A 40 -10.15 -18.67 12.81
CA TYR A 40 -8.71 -18.83 12.90
C TYR A 40 -8.08 -17.54 13.37
N PHE A 41 -7.02 -17.65 14.19
CA PHE A 41 -6.30 -16.47 14.67
C PHE A 41 -4.89 -16.85 15.14
N ARG A 42 -3.97 -15.89 15.10
CA ARG A 42 -2.62 -16.04 15.66
C ARG A 42 -2.62 -15.63 17.11
N TRP A 43 -2.03 -16.46 17.98
CA TRP A 43 -1.94 -16.16 19.39
C TRP A 43 -0.72 -16.81 20.03
N LYS A 44 -0.13 -16.09 20.99
CA LYS A 44 0.97 -16.55 21.84
C LYS A 44 0.56 -16.39 23.31
N ARG A 45 0.82 -17.39 24.13
CA ARG A 45 0.47 -17.32 25.55
C ARG A 45 1.56 -16.63 26.38
N ALA A 46 1.18 -16.05 27.51
CA ALA A 46 2.13 -15.56 28.49
C ALA A 46 3.10 -16.68 28.92
N GLY A 47 4.35 -16.33 29.14
CA GLY A 47 5.40 -17.29 29.51
C GLY A 47 6.04 -18.08 28.36
N GLU A 48 5.54 -17.94 27.12
CA GLU A 48 6.25 -18.46 25.95
C GLU A 48 7.44 -17.56 25.57
N ALA A 49 8.48 -18.16 24.95
CA ALA A 49 9.70 -17.45 24.61
C ALA A 49 9.42 -16.15 23.85
N ARG A 50 10.09 -15.05 24.23
CA ARG A 50 9.83 -13.70 23.71
C ARG A 50 9.89 -13.61 22.19
N LEU A 51 10.83 -14.29 21.55
CA LEU A 51 11.05 -14.27 20.10
C LEU A 51 10.26 -15.35 19.35
N LYS A 52 9.49 -16.19 20.06
CA LYS A 52 8.64 -17.18 19.42
C LYS A 52 7.53 -16.49 18.64
N GLU A 53 7.33 -16.88 17.38
CA GLU A 53 6.20 -16.44 16.58
C GLU A 53 4.86 -16.94 17.17
N PRO A 54 3.77 -16.17 17.04
CA PRO A 54 2.44 -16.61 17.46
C PRO A 54 1.99 -17.83 16.68
N ASP A 55 1.52 -18.84 17.40
CA ASP A 55 0.93 -20.06 16.83
C ASP A 55 -0.45 -19.77 16.18
N LEU A 56 -0.84 -20.60 15.22
CA LEU A 56 -2.19 -20.57 14.66
C LEU A 56 -3.15 -21.38 15.54
N TYR A 57 -4.22 -20.75 15.95
CA TYR A 57 -5.31 -21.36 16.73
C TYR A 57 -6.58 -21.43 15.89
N VAL A 58 -7.45 -22.35 16.26
CA VAL A 58 -8.80 -22.49 15.70
C VAL A 58 -9.81 -22.65 16.82
N VAL A 59 -10.99 -22.08 16.63
CA VAL A 59 -12.15 -22.24 17.49
C VAL A 59 -13.42 -22.41 16.64
N ASN A 60 -14.36 -23.22 17.09
CA ASN A 60 -15.65 -23.35 16.43
C ASN A 60 -16.49 -22.06 16.60
N ARG A 61 -17.42 -21.81 15.68
CA ARG A 61 -18.32 -20.66 15.71
C ARG A 61 -19.10 -20.52 17.02
N ASP A 62 -19.44 -21.62 17.66
CA ASP A 62 -20.13 -21.64 18.95
C ASP A 62 -19.20 -21.39 20.15
N GLY A 63 -17.91 -21.16 19.92
CA GLY A 63 -16.89 -20.94 20.94
C GLY A 63 -16.32 -22.22 21.56
N SER A 64 -16.74 -23.40 21.10
CA SER A 64 -16.18 -24.68 21.53
C SER A 64 -14.91 -25.05 20.75
N GLY A 65 -14.16 -26.04 21.21
CA GLY A 65 -13.06 -26.64 20.47
C GLY A 65 -11.85 -25.75 20.26
N LEU A 66 -11.62 -24.74 21.13
CA LEU A 66 -10.41 -23.91 21.06
C LEU A 66 -9.17 -24.78 21.21
N ARG A 67 -8.32 -24.75 20.17
CA ARG A 67 -7.06 -25.48 20.17
C ARG A 67 -5.99 -24.80 19.28
N LYS A 68 -4.76 -25.07 19.61
CA LYS A 68 -3.61 -24.76 18.74
C LYS A 68 -3.55 -25.78 17.60
N LEU A 69 -3.23 -25.33 16.38
CA LEU A 69 -2.94 -26.21 15.24
C LEU A 69 -1.48 -26.68 15.29
N SER A 70 -1.23 -27.90 14.82
CA SER A 70 0.11 -28.36 14.50
C SER A 70 0.65 -27.62 13.26
N GLU A 71 1.94 -27.72 12.99
CA GLU A 71 2.53 -27.09 11.79
C GLU A 71 1.90 -27.63 10.49
N ASP A 72 1.65 -28.94 10.43
CA ASP A 72 1.02 -29.55 9.26
C ASP A 72 -0.45 -29.13 9.10
N GLU A 73 -1.20 -29.07 10.19
CA GLU A 73 -2.56 -28.54 10.17
C GLU A 73 -2.61 -27.04 9.78
N ALA A 74 -1.63 -26.25 10.25
CA ALA A 74 -1.54 -24.84 9.92
C ALA A 74 -1.25 -24.59 8.42
N LYS A 75 -0.47 -25.48 7.79
CA LYS A 75 -0.25 -25.45 6.33
C LYS A 75 -1.51 -25.76 5.52
N LEU A 76 -2.41 -26.57 6.09
CA LEU A 76 -3.68 -26.95 5.48
C LEU A 76 -4.85 -26.03 5.90
N ALA A 77 -4.61 -25.06 6.76
CA ALA A 77 -5.63 -24.08 7.14
C ALA A 77 -5.98 -23.15 5.95
N PRO A 78 -7.23 -22.64 5.89
CA PRO A 78 -7.57 -21.62 4.90
C PRO A 78 -6.62 -20.42 4.95
N PRO A 79 -6.25 -19.81 3.82
CA PRO A 79 -5.36 -18.65 3.82
C PRO A 79 -6.03 -17.45 4.49
N LEU A 80 -5.24 -16.67 5.23
CA LEU A 80 -5.69 -15.41 5.85
C LEU A 80 -6.09 -14.36 4.80
N ALA A 81 -5.37 -14.31 3.68
CA ALA A 81 -5.56 -13.35 2.61
C ALA A 81 -5.50 -14.06 1.25
N GLY A 82 -6.14 -13.46 0.28
CA GLY A 82 -6.20 -13.95 -1.09
C GLY A 82 -7.40 -13.35 -1.81
N ASP A 83 -7.59 -13.74 -3.05
CA ASP A 83 -8.75 -13.35 -3.84
C ASP A 83 -9.74 -14.51 -3.90
N LEU A 84 -10.97 -14.24 -3.49
CA LEU A 84 -12.03 -15.26 -3.39
C LEU A 84 -12.74 -15.39 -4.75
N SER A 85 -12.96 -16.62 -5.20
CA SER A 85 -13.78 -16.87 -6.38
C SER A 85 -15.22 -16.38 -6.18
N LYS A 86 -15.90 -16.02 -7.26
CA LYS A 86 -17.27 -15.46 -7.22
C LYS A 86 -18.28 -16.41 -6.58
N ASP A 87 -18.09 -17.71 -6.73
CA ASP A 87 -18.92 -18.75 -6.10
C ASP A 87 -18.48 -19.09 -4.67
N LYS A 88 -17.45 -18.41 -4.16
CA LYS A 88 -16.85 -18.54 -2.81
C LYS A 88 -16.26 -19.90 -2.49
N LYS A 89 -16.04 -20.76 -3.49
CA LYS A 89 -15.50 -22.09 -3.28
C LYS A 89 -13.98 -22.16 -3.29
N MET A 90 -13.32 -21.17 -3.89
CA MET A 90 -11.86 -21.16 -4.03
C MET A 90 -11.27 -19.81 -3.62
N THR A 91 -10.10 -19.82 -2.99
CA THR A 91 -9.27 -18.63 -2.78
C THR A 91 -7.94 -18.83 -3.48
N VAL A 92 -7.55 -17.89 -4.35
CA VAL A 92 -6.19 -17.83 -4.90
C VAL A 92 -5.33 -16.91 -4.03
N PHE A 93 -4.13 -17.36 -3.70
CA PHE A 93 -3.20 -16.62 -2.84
C PHE A 93 -1.76 -16.91 -3.21
N ALA A 94 -0.84 -16.05 -2.77
CA ALA A 94 0.60 -16.26 -2.89
C ALA A 94 1.16 -16.71 -1.53
N ASP A 95 2.05 -17.68 -1.56
CA ASP A 95 2.78 -18.16 -0.40
C ASP A 95 4.16 -18.64 -0.83
N GLU A 96 5.20 -18.25 -0.07
CA GLU A 96 6.61 -18.57 -0.35
C GLU A 96 7.08 -18.25 -1.79
N GLY A 97 6.43 -17.27 -2.44
CA GLY A 97 6.77 -16.85 -3.80
C GLY A 97 6.04 -17.59 -4.92
N ASP A 98 5.20 -18.56 -4.61
CA ASP A 98 4.37 -19.29 -5.57
C ASP A 98 2.87 -19.00 -5.40
N ILE A 99 2.10 -19.31 -6.42
CA ILE A 99 0.64 -19.18 -6.42
C ILE A 99 -0.02 -20.51 -6.02
N PHE A 100 -0.97 -20.39 -5.12
CA PHE A 100 -1.78 -21.51 -4.62
C PHE A 100 -3.25 -21.21 -4.79
N ILE A 101 -4.04 -22.28 -4.90
CA ILE A 101 -5.50 -22.26 -4.75
C ILE A 101 -5.86 -23.10 -3.53
N PHE A 102 -6.72 -22.55 -2.69
CA PHE A 102 -7.38 -23.26 -1.61
C PHE A 102 -8.84 -23.54 -2.01
N ASP A 103 -9.22 -24.83 -2.05
CA ASP A 103 -10.60 -25.29 -2.28
C ASP A 103 -11.31 -25.40 -0.93
N HIS A 104 -12.28 -24.51 -0.65
CA HIS A 104 -13.01 -24.47 0.62
C HIS A 104 -14.00 -25.62 0.79
N VAL A 105 -14.42 -26.27 -0.31
CA VAL A 105 -15.35 -27.42 -0.25
C VAL A 105 -14.61 -28.69 0.12
N LYS A 106 -13.45 -28.90 -0.49
CA LYS A 106 -12.60 -30.07 -0.22
C LYS A 106 -11.67 -29.88 0.95
N ASN A 107 -11.48 -28.63 1.38
CA ASN A 107 -10.48 -28.22 2.37
C ASN A 107 -9.07 -28.65 1.93
N GLU A 108 -8.72 -28.37 0.68
CA GLU A 108 -7.46 -28.76 0.05
C GLU A 108 -6.71 -27.56 -0.50
N ARG A 109 -5.40 -27.59 -0.35
CA ARG A 109 -4.48 -26.63 -0.94
C ARG A 109 -3.79 -27.24 -2.15
N ARG A 110 -3.82 -26.55 -3.29
CA ARG A 110 -3.14 -26.94 -4.52
C ARG A 110 -2.17 -25.86 -4.98
N GLN A 111 -0.91 -26.21 -5.16
CA GLN A 111 0.09 -25.35 -5.77
C GLN A 111 -0.17 -25.23 -7.27
N ILE A 112 -0.10 -24.02 -7.80
CA ILE A 112 -0.38 -23.70 -9.20
C ILE A 112 0.90 -23.40 -9.96
N THR A 113 1.83 -22.70 -9.31
CA THR A 113 3.15 -22.41 -9.87
C THR A 113 4.23 -22.98 -8.99
N SER A 114 5.40 -23.27 -9.59
CA SER A 114 6.62 -23.66 -8.89
C SER A 114 7.78 -23.09 -9.69
N THR A 115 8.16 -21.87 -9.37
CA THR A 115 9.16 -21.12 -10.13
C THR A 115 10.22 -20.49 -9.21
N VAL A 116 11.39 -20.18 -9.77
CA VAL A 116 12.45 -19.49 -9.03
C VAL A 116 12.11 -18.01 -8.81
N ASP A 117 11.32 -17.43 -9.71
CA ASP A 117 10.89 -16.04 -9.62
C ASP A 117 9.67 -15.92 -8.70
N GLY A 118 9.68 -14.94 -7.79
CA GLY A 118 8.54 -14.69 -6.91
C GLY A 118 7.31 -14.17 -7.65
N GLU A 119 6.18 -14.81 -7.41
CA GLU A 119 4.87 -14.45 -7.95
C GLU A 119 3.99 -13.89 -6.83
N ASN A 120 3.30 -12.79 -7.11
CA ASN A 120 2.60 -12.03 -6.09
C ASN A 120 1.23 -11.54 -6.58
N SER A 121 0.38 -11.19 -5.60
CA SER A 121 -0.91 -10.53 -5.83
C SER A 121 -1.83 -11.26 -6.81
N PRO A 122 -2.01 -12.59 -6.69
CA PRO A 122 -2.89 -13.32 -7.58
C PRO A 122 -4.35 -12.92 -7.37
N ARG A 123 -5.09 -12.83 -8.48
CA ARG A 123 -6.52 -12.53 -8.49
C ARG A 123 -7.23 -13.33 -9.58
N PHE A 124 -8.48 -13.69 -9.35
CA PHE A 124 -9.33 -14.22 -10.41
C PHE A 124 -9.70 -13.12 -11.40
N THR A 125 -9.81 -13.47 -12.67
CA THR A 125 -10.46 -12.58 -13.65
C THR A 125 -11.97 -12.53 -13.40
N LYS A 126 -12.64 -11.48 -13.87
CA LYS A 126 -14.09 -11.31 -13.69
C LYS A 126 -14.91 -12.49 -14.24
N ASP A 127 -14.47 -13.10 -15.32
CA ASP A 127 -15.10 -14.29 -15.95
C ASP A 127 -14.75 -15.61 -15.24
N GLN A 128 -13.90 -15.56 -14.19
CA GLN A 128 -13.47 -16.70 -13.38
C GLN A 128 -12.76 -17.81 -14.19
N LYS A 129 -12.25 -17.51 -15.39
CA LYS A 129 -11.55 -18.50 -16.23
C LYS A 129 -10.05 -18.48 -16.05
N TYR A 130 -9.52 -17.39 -15.54
CA TYR A 130 -8.09 -17.16 -15.41
C TYR A 130 -7.73 -16.63 -14.03
N ILE A 131 -6.46 -16.80 -13.68
CA ILE A 131 -5.78 -16.10 -12.59
C ILE A 131 -4.83 -15.10 -13.23
N VAL A 132 -4.79 -13.86 -12.71
CA VAL A 132 -3.78 -12.87 -13.02
C VAL A 132 -2.87 -12.69 -11.83
N PHE A 133 -1.58 -12.52 -12.05
CA PHE A 133 -0.59 -12.33 -11.00
C PHE A 133 0.62 -11.54 -11.50
N THR A 134 1.39 -10.98 -10.59
CA THR A 134 2.59 -10.23 -10.89
C THR A 134 3.82 -11.11 -10.74
N ARG A 135 4.70 -11.09 -11.75
CA ARG A 135 6.03 -11.71 -11.74
C ARG A 135 7.02 -10.79 -12.44
N GLN A 136 8.19 -10.54 -11.85
CA GLN A 136 9.23 -9.65 -12.41
C GLN A 136 8.68 -8.31 -12.92
N ASN A 137 7.86 -7.65 -12.10
CA ASN A 137 7.19 -6.37 -12.41
C ASN A 137 6.29 -6.39 -13.66
N ASN A 138 5.88 -7.57 -14.13
CA ASN A 138 4.92 -7.74 -15.21
C ASN A 138 3.68 -8.48 -14.75
N LEU A 139 2.56 -8.20 -15.38
CA LEU A 139 1.30 -8.88 -15.14
C LEU A 139 1.16 -10.07 -16.09
N TYR A 140 0.89 -11.22 -15.53
CA TYR A 140 0.64 -12.48 -16.24
C TYR A 140 -0.79 -12.94 -16.01
N ARG A 141 -1.29 -13.71 -16.96
CA ARG A 141 -2.58 -14.39 -16.89
C ARG A 141 -2.37 -15.87 -17.18
N MET A 142 -2.94 -16.74 -16.35
CA MET A 142 -2.90 -18.18 -16.50
C MET A 142 -4.31 -18.76 -16.46
N ALA A 143 -4.61 -19.72 -17.33
CA ALA A 143 -5.90 -20.41 -17.35
C ALA A 143 -6.01 -21.35 -16.13
N LEU A 144 -7.21 -21.40 -15.52
CA LEU A 144 -7.49 -22.25 -14.35
C LEU A 144 -7.47 -23.75 -14.66
N ASP A 145 -7.75 -24.11 -15.90
CA ASP A 145 -7.71 -25.49 -16.39
C ASP A 145 -6.29 -26.04 -16.65
N GLY A 146 -5.26 -25.23 -16.38
CA GLY A 146 -3.87 -25.69 -16.34
C GLY A 146 -3.12 -25.57 -17.65
N GLY A 147 -3.39 -24.56 -18.45
CA GLY A 147 -2.73 -24.54 -19.75
C GLY A 147 -1.96 -23.29 -20.07
N GLN A 148 -2.60 -22.27 -20.55
CA GLN A 148 -1.93 -21.16 -21.19
C GLN A 148 -1.48 -20.07 -20.22
N LEU A 149 -0.17 -19.85 -20.13
CA LEU A 149 0.41 -18.66 -19.51
C LEU A 149 0.56 -17.55 -20.57
N THR A 150 0.02 -16.38 -20.29
CA THR A 150 0.09 -15.21 -21.17
C THR A 150 0.62 -14.02 -20.37
N GLN A 151 1.68 -13.39 -20.86
CA GLN A 151 2.16 -12.11 -20.31
C GLN A 151 1.25 -10.98 -20.83
N LEU A 152 0.67 -10.17 -19.95
CA LEU A 152 -0.26 -9.07 -20.29
C LEU A 152 0.43 -7.72 -20.46
N THR A 153 1.59 -7.51 -19.81
CA THR A 153 2.39 -6.29 -19.91
C THR A 153 3.82 -6.62 -20.31
N ASP A 154 4.52 -5.71 -20.99
CA ASP A 154 5.97 -5.78 -21.24
C ASP A 154 6.62 -4.55 -20.61
N ILE A 155 6.83 -4.61 -19.29
CA ILE A 155 7.46 -3.53 -18.53
C ILE A 155 8.93 -3.88 -18.36
N ARG A 156 9.81 -3.01 -18.86
CA ARG A 156 11.26 -3.18 -18.83
C ARG A 156 11.88 -2.25 -17.80
N ALA A 157 12.96 -2.67 -17.17
CA ALA A 157 13.68 -1.81 -16.24
C ALA A 157 14.14 -0.52 -16.94
N GLY A 158 13.86 0.62 -16.33
CA GLY A 158 14.36 1.91 -16.80
C GLY A 158 15.87 2.01 -16.55
N GLY A 159 16.65 1.73 -17.57
CA GLY A 159 18.10 1.96 -17.61
C GLY A 159 18.48 2.27 -19.04
N ALA A 160 19.56 3.06 -19.25
CA ALA A 160 20.14 3.21 -20.58
C ALA A 160 20.37 1.81 -21.17
N PRO A 161 20.06 1.56 -22.46
CA PRO A 161 20.42 0.31 -23.09
C PRO A 161 21.90 0.08 -22.79
N ALA A 162 22.24 -1.05 -22.17
CA ALA A 162 23.65 -1.41 -22.04
C ALA A 162 24.21 -1.42 -23.46
N GLU A 163 25.07 -0.46 -23.79
CA GLU A 163 25.87 -0.58 -25.00
C GLU A 163 26.53 -1.95 -24.91
N PRO A 164 26.46 -2.77 -25.96
CA PRO A 164 27.13 -4.05 -25.95
C PRO A 164 28.60 -3.78 -25.65
N THR A 165 29.03 -4.13 -24.45
CA THR A 165 30.44 -4.14 -24.09
C THR A 165 31.10 -5.06 -25.12
N VAL A 166 31.81 -4.44 -26.06
CA VAL A 166 32.74 -5.15 -26.95
C VAL A 166 33.72 -5.82 -25.99
N ALA A 167 33.58 -7.14 -25.85
CA ALA A 167 34.53 -7.94 -25.11
C ALA A 167 35.91 -7.61 -25.67
N GLN A 168 36.70 -6.85 -24.91
CA GLN A 168 38.10 -6.64 -25.18
C GLN A 168 38.79 -8.01 -25.13
N ARG A 169 38.89 -8.65 -26.27
CA ARG A 169 39.81 -9.76 -26.45
C ARG A 169 41.22 -9.19 -26.23
N GLY A 170 41.86 -9.66 -25.19
CA GLY A 170 43.19 -9.30 -24.80
C GLY A 170 44.16 -9.28 -25.98
N GLY A 171 44.70 -8.12 -26.25
CA GLY A 171 45.84 -7.93 -27.12
C GLY A 171 47.10 -8.17 -26.31
N PHE A 172 47.89 -9.10 -26.76
CA PHE A 172 49.23 -9.37 -26.27
C PHE A 172 50.11 -8.11 -26.43
N GLY A 173 50.79 -7.75 -25.39
CA GLY A 173 51.72 -6.65 -25.34
C GLY A 173 53.02 -6.93 -26.09
N GLY A 174 53.64 -5.89 -26.58
CA GLY A 174 55.00 -5.84 -27.07
C GLY A 174 55.41 -4.39 -27.15
N GLY A 175 56.04 -3.92 -26.07
CA GLY A 175 56.66 -2.60 -26.06
C GLY A 175 57.98 -2.58 -26.81
N PHE A 176 58.32 -1.46 -27.41
CA PHE A 176 59.70 -0.95 -27.47
C PHE A 176 59.62 0.57 -27.67
N GLY A 177 60.34 1.26 -26.82
CA GLY A 177 60.46 2.69 -26.81
C GLY A 177 61.51 3.21 -27.76
N GLY A 178 61.58 4.50 -27.92
CA GLY A 178 62.69 5.19 -28.53
C GLY A 178 62.35 6.53 -29.17
N GLY A 179 62.65 7.59 -28.43
CA GLY A 179 62.52 8.96 -28.91
C GLY A 179 63.53 9.38 -29.97
N GLY A 180 63.26 10.49 -30.58
CA GLY A 180 64.21 11.17 -31.46
C GLY A 180 63.60 12.32 -32.24
N GLN A 181 63.89 13.52 -31.79
CA GLN A 181 63.71 14.77 -32.54
C GLN A 181 64.70 14.88 -33.68
N ARG A 182 64.32 15.57 -34.76
CA ARG A 182 65.01 16.65 -35.51
C ARG A 182 65.02 16.55 -37.04
N GLN A 183 64.50 17.58 -37.54
CA GLN A 183 65.10 18.59 -38.50
C GLN A 183 64.91 18.41 -39.99
N GLN A 184 64.38 19.52 -40.49
CA GLN A 184 64.32 19.89 -41.93
C GLN A 184 65.63 19.86 -42.64
N SER A 185 65.60 19.47 -43.89
CA SER A 185 66.33 20.17 -44.93
C SER A 185 65.79 19.76 -46.29
N ALA A 186 65.60 20.77 -47.11
CA ALA A 186 65.22 20.68 -48.51
C ALA A 186 66.44 20.29 -49.38
N ALA A 187 66.21 19.47 -50.36
CA ALA A 187 66.92 19.56 -51.64
C ALA A 187 66.31 18.65 -52.69
N ALA A 188 66.34 19.17 -53.91
CA ALA A 188 65.69 18.73 -55.11
C ALA A 188 66.21 17.40 -55.71
N GLY A 189 65.31 16.76 -56.46
CA GLY A 189 65.60 16.12 -57.69
C GLY A 189 65.92 14.63 -57.68
N GLN A 190 65.04 13.91 -58.16
CA GLN A 190 65.11 12.83 -59.12
C GLN A 190 64.06 11.75 -58.90
N SER A 191 63.30 11.48 -59.91
CA SER A 191 62.31 10.46 -60.09
C SER A 191 62.80 9.07 -59.68
N ALA A 192 62.16 8.50 -58.60
CA ALA A 192 62.25 7.08 -58.28
C ALA A 192 60.86 6.45 -58.44
N PRO A 193 60.79 5.18 -58.85
CA PRO A 193 59.57 4.59 -59.39
C PRO A 193 58.46 4.38 -58.31
N GLN A 194 57.27 4.56 -58.78
CA GLN A 194 56.00 4.40 -58.06
C GLN A 194 55.90 3.08 -57.26
N ARG A 195 56.37 3.05 -56.05
CA ARG A 195 56.00 2.02 -55.04
C ARG A 195 54.87 2.44 -54.15
N GLY A 196 54.26 3.61 -54.36
CA GLY A 196 53.18 4.14 -53.59
C GLY A 196 51.77 3.69 -54.04
N ALA A 197 51.62 3.32 -55.32
CA ALA A 197 50.29 3.02 -55.86
C ALA A 197 49.70 1.71 -55.33
N ALA A 198 50.49 0.66 -55.18
CA ALA A 198 50.01 -0.65 -54.73
C ALA A 198 49.64 -0.66 -53.23
N SER A 199 50.37 0.04 -52.36
CA SER A 199 50.02 0.15 -50.92
C SER A 199 48.85 1.10 -50.67
N GLN A 200 48.72 2.17 -51.48
CA GLN A 200 47.57 3.05 -51.40
C GLN A 200 46.29 2.39 -51.93
N GLU A 201 46.37 1.57 -52.95
CA GLU A 201 45.24 0.78 -53.43
C GLU A 201 44.86 -0.31 -52.43
N TYR A 202 45.81 -0.93 -51.75
CA TYR A 202 45.54 -1.89 -50.70
C TYR A 202 44.80 -1.24 -49.50
N VAL A 203 45.30 -0.10 -49.02
CA VAL A 203 44.64 0.65 -47.92
C VAL A 203 43.22 1.10 -48.32
N LYS A 204 43.06 1.61 -49.56
CA LYS A 204 41.72 1.97 -50.07
C LYS A 204 40.79 0.77 -50.20
N LYS A 205 41.30 -0.40 -50.49
CA LYS A 205 40.53 -1.64 -50.54
C LYS A 205 40.13 -2.08 -49.16
N GLU A 206 41.04 -2.08 -48.17
CA GLU A 206 40.73 -2.39 -46.77
C GLU A 206 39.71 -1.38 -46.17
N GLU A 207 39.88 -0.07 -46.45
CA GLU A 207 38.91 0.93 -46.01
C GLU A 207 37.51 0.71 -46.60
N ARG A 208 37.43 0.34 -47.90
CA ARG A 208 36.14 -0.01 -48.54
C ARG A 208 35.54 -1.27 -47.93
N GLU A 209 36.30 -2.32 -47.71
CA GLU A 209 35.84 -3.56 -47.07
C GLU A 209 35.39 -3.31 -45.62
N LEU A 210 36.09 -2.41 -44.91
CA LEU A 210 35.70 -2.01 -43.55
C LEU A 210 34.37 -1.21 -43.55
N ILE A 211 34.22 -0.27 -44.51
CA ILE A 211 32.97 0.50 -44.66
C ILE A 211 31.82 -0.41 -45.08
N GLU A 212 32.04 -1.37 -45.96
CA GLU A 212 31.03 -2.37 -46.34
C GLU A 212 30.67 -3.26 -45.15
N ALA A 213 31.62 -3.76 -44.38
CA ALA A 213 31.37 -4.54 -43.18
C ALA A 213 30.61 -3.74 -42.10
N VAL A 214 30.86 -2.44 -41.95
CA VAL A 214 30.09 -1.56 -41.05
C VAL A 214 28.65 -1.37 -41.56
N ARG A 215 28.47 -1.18 -42.88
CA ARG A 215 27.13 -1.07 -43.49
C ARG A 215 26.34 -2.37 -43.34
N GLU A 216 26.94 -3.52 -43.63
CA GLU A 216 26.30 -4.82 -43.45
C GLU A 216 25.90 -5.05 -41.98
N ARG A 217 26.76 -4.68 -41.03
CA ARG A 217 26.40 -4.76 -39.58
C ARG A 217 25.27 -3.82 -39.23
N ALA A 218 25.21 -2.62 -39.80
CA ALA A 218 24.12 -1.69 -39.59
C ALA A 218 22.81 -2.22 -40.19
N GLN A 219 22.84 -2.72 -41.43
CA GLN A 219 21.67 -3.35 -42.07
C GLN A 219 21.19 -4.59 -41.32
N ASN A 220 22.09 -5.48 -40.92
CA ASN A 220 21.75 -6.66 -40.12
C ASN A 220 21.12 -6.27 -38.78
N ARG A 221 21.59 -5.20 -38.15
CA ARG A 221 20.99 -4.67 -36.91
C ARG A 221 19.59 -4.13 -37.18
N GLU A 222 19.40 -3.34 -38.21
CA GLU A 222 18.09 -2.80 -38.60
C GLU A 222 17.09 -3.92 -38.95
N GLU A 223 17.55 -4.94 -39.71
CA GLU A 223 16.70 -6.10 -40.02
C GLU A 223 16.37 -6.91 -38.79
N GLN A 224 17.32 -7.13 -37.88
CA GLN A 224 17.06 -7.82 -36.62
C GLN A 224 16.08 -7.04 -35.74
N GLU A 225 16.22 -5.71 -35.67
CA GLU A 225 15.27 -4.84 -34.97
C GLU A 225 13.91 -4.85 -35.63
N ALA A 226 13.82 -4.81 -36.97
CA ALA A 226 12.54 -4.92 -37.68
C ALA A 226 11.87 -6.26 -37.45
N ARG A 227 12.61 -7.37 -37.52
CA ARG A 227 12.10 -8.71 -37.20
C ARG A 227 11.69 -8.83 -35.74
N ARG A 228 12.42 -8.20 -34.80
CA ARG A 228 12.07 -8.14 -33.38
C ARG A 228 10.76 -7.37 -33.18
N LYS A 229 10.63 -6.16 -33.79
CA LYS A 229 9.40 -5.34 -33.73
C LYS A 229 8.19 -6.07 -34.32
N GLN A 230 8.36 -6.85 -35.41
CA GLN A 230 7.29 -7.68 -35.98
C GLN A 230 6.88 -8.86 -35.07
N ARG A 231 7.81 -9.37 -34.23
CA ARG A 231 7.52 -10.43 -33.26
C ARG A 231 6.96 -9.89 -31.94
N GLU A 232 7.23 -8.64 -31.62
CA GLU A 232 6.72 -7.98 -30.42
C GLU A 232 5.20 -7.77 -30.58
N LYS A 233 4.43 -8.60 -29.89
CA LYS A 233 2.95 -8.53 -29.91
C LYS A 233 2.42 -7.27 -29.24
N ARG A 234 3.23 -6.57 -28.41
CA ARG A 234 2.89 -5.37 -27.66
C ARG A 234 4.07 -4.42 -27.59
N LYS A 235 3.79 -3.12 -27.49
CA LYS A 235 4.81 -2.12 -27.24
C LYS A 235 5.34 -2.25 -25.82
N PRO A 236 6.68 -2.28 -25.62
CA PRO A 236 7.24 -2.31 -24.28
C PRO A 236 7.06 -0.95 -23.59
N PHE A 237 6.75 -1.00 -22.30
CA PHE A 237 6.77 0.17 -21.43
C PHE A 237 8.08 0.23 -20.64
N THR A 238 8.88 1.23 -20.90
CA THR A 238 10.09 1.52 -20.14
C THR A 238 9.85 2.77 -19.31
N PRO A 239 9.69 2.66 -17.97
CA PRO A 239 9.55 3.84 -17.14
C PRO A 239 10.81 4.70 -17.23
N PRO A 240 10.71 6.03 -17.02
CA PRO A 240 11.85 6.90 -16.96
C PRO A 240 12.94 6.41 -16.00
N ALA A 241 14.20 6.76 -16.26
CA ALA A 241 15.32 6.33 -15.43
C ALA A 241 15.10 6.69 -13.95
N GLY A 242 15.40 5.75 -13.06
CA GLY A 242 15.23 5.91 -11.61
C GLY A 242 13.78 5.76 -11.11
N GLN A 243 12.82 5.46 -11.99
CA GLN A 243 11.44 5.17 -11.61
C GLN A 243 11.18 3.66 -11.59
N SER A 244 10.29 3.24 -10.70
CA SER A 244 9.82 1.85 -10.57
C SER A 244 8.32 1.76 -10.78
N VAL A 245 7.87 0.58 -11.19
CA VAL A 245 6.45 0.27 -11.41
C VAL A 245 5.96 -0.64 -10.28
N ALA A 246 4.74 -0.37 -9.78
CA ALA A 246 4.11 -1.15 -8.72
C ALA A 246 2.58 -1.18 -8.89
N ASN A 247 1.90 -2.04 -8.14
CA ASN A 247 0.44 -2.11 -8.06
C ASN A 247 -0.25 -2.30 -9.42
N LEU A 248 0.15 -3.34 -10.16
CA LEU A 248 -0.47 -3.69 -11.44
C LEU A 248 -1.88 -4.25 -11.22
N GLN A 249 -2.88 -3.56 -11.73
CA GLN A 249 -4.29 -3.93 -11.61
C GLN A 249 -4.94 -4.07 -12.97
N LEU A 250 -5.33 -5.30 -13.35
CA LEU A 250 -6.12 -5.53 -14.57
C LEU A 250 -7.51 -4.92 -14.42
N SER A 251 -8.00 -4.22 -15.43
CA SER A 251 -9.40 -3.81 -15.48
C SER A 251 -10.33 -5.04 -15.52
N PRO A 252 -11.50 -5.00 -14.89
CA PRO A 252 -12.45 -6.10 -14.89
C PRO A 252 -12.87 -6.60 -16.27
N ASP A 253 -12.81 -5.75 -17.30
CA ASP A 253 -13.07 -6.11 -18.70
C ASP A 253 -11.84 -6.66 -19.43
N GLY A 254 -10.69 -6.70 -18.77
CA GLY A 254 -9.43 -7.27 -19.27
C GLY A 254 -8.69 -6.43 -20.31
N LYS A 255 -9.09 -5.18 -20.55
CA LYS A 255 -8.52 -4.36 -21.63
C LYS A 255 -7.34 -3.50 -21.20
N PHE A 256 -7.30 -3.09 -19.96
CA PHE A 256 -6.32 -2.15 -19.44
C PHE A 256 -5.65 -2.65 -18.17
N VAL A 257 -4.41 -2.22 -17.95
CA VAL A 257 -3.70 -2.39 -16.67
C VAL A 257 -3.41 -1.02 -16.10
N LEU A 258 -3.96 -0.72 -14.94
CA LEU A 258 -3.64 0.47 -14.16
C LEU A 258 -2.42 0.17 -13.28
N THR A 259 -1.45 1.08 -13.25
CA THR A 259 -0.24 0.88 -12.47
C THR A 259 0.29 2.18 -11.87
N SER A 260 0.94 2.07 -10.71
CA SER A 260 1.67 3.17 -10.08
C SER A 260 3.10 3.23 -10.62
N VAL A 261 3.54 4.41 -11.00
CA VAL A 261 4.95 4.70 -11.35
C VAL A 261 5.51 5.60 -10.27
N ILE A 262 6.49 5.07 -9.54
CA ILE A 262 7.05 5.68 -8.33
C ILE A 262 8.44 6.24 -8.67
N GLN A 263 8.62 7.51 -8.39
CA GLN A 263 9.90 8.20 -8.44
C GLN A 263 10.35 8.49 -7.02
N PRO A 264 11.49 7.97 -6.56
CA PRO A 264 12.06 8.34 -5.26
C PRO A 264 12.40 9.83 -5.20
N GLY A 265 12.38 10.41 -4.02
CA GLY A 265 12.82 11.79 -3.80
C GLY A 265 14.31 11.95 -4.13
N SER A 266 14.66 13.02 -4.85
CA SER A 266 16.04 13.31 -5.23
C SER A 266 16.84 13.84 -4.04
N GLY A 267 18.00 13.24 -3.75
CA GLY A 267 18.88 13.69 -2.67
C GLY A 267 18.36 13.50 -1.25
N ALA A 268 17.17 12.97 -1.07
CA ALA A 268 16.64 12.62 0.25
C ALA A 268 17.49 11.52 0.89
N LYS A 269 17.86 11.73 2.17
CA LYS A 269 18.60 10.74 2.96
C LYS A 269 17.74 10.26 4.11
N ASN A 270 17.65 8.95 4.27
CA ASN A 270 17.01 8.41 5.45
C ASN A 270 17.80 8.76 6.70
N THR A 271 17.11 9.12 7.75
CA THR A 271 17.67 9.20 9.09
C THR A 271 17.99 7.80 9.59
N ILE A 272 18.97 7.69 10.44
CA ILE A 272 19.42 6.43 11.04
C ILE A 272 18.99 6.42 12.51
N VAL A 273 18.42 5.30 12.93
CA VAL A 273 18.17 4.99 14.34
C VAL A 273 19.13 3.86 14.71
N PRO A 274 20.13 4.12 15.57
CA PRO A 274 21.06 3.07 15.96
C PRO A 274 20.37 2.02 16.84
N ASN A 275 20.53 0.76 16.48
CA ASN A 275 20.14 -0.38 17.32
C ASN A 275 21.36 -0.85 18.13
N TYR A 276 21.26 -0.69 19.44
CA TYR A 276 22.34 -1.07 20.37
C TYR A 276 22.18 -2.50 20.91
N ILE A 277 21.03 -3.15 20.69
CA ILE A 277 20.74 -4.49 21.17
C ILE A 277 20.73 -5.44 19.98
N THR A 278 21.89 -6.01 19.67
CA THR A 278 22.10 -6.89 18.52
C THR A 278 22.77 -8.19 18.95
N GLU A 279 22.62 -9.26 18.17
CA GLU A 279 23.31 -10.54 18.42
C GLU A 279 24.82 -10.41 18.30
N SER A 280 25.29 -9.53 17.42
CA SER A 280 26.72 -9.28 17.17
C SER A 280 27.40 -8.45 18.26
N ALA A 281 26.64 -7.84 19.17
CA ALA A 281 27.08 -6.81 20.13
C ALA A 281 27.67 -5.54 19.47
N TYR A 282 27.60 -5.40 18.14
CA TYR A 282 27.93 -4.17 17.43
C TYR A 282 26.66 -3.40 17.11
N THR A 283 26.76 -2.07 17.10
CA THR A 283 25.64 -1.19 16.71
C THR A 283 25.25 -1.43 15.25
N GLU A 284 23.98 -1.63 15.01
CA GLU A 284 23.39 -1.71 13.66
C GLU A 284 22.58 -0.46 13.37
N ASP A 285 22.70 0.06 12.17
CA ASP A 285 21.95 1.23 11.72
C ASP A 285 20.62 0.83 11.10
N ILE A 286 19.51 1.17 11.79
CA ILE A 286 18.17 1.00 11.24
C ILE A 286 17.82 2.25 10.43
N SER A 287 17.67 2.08 9.11
CA SER A 287 17.19 3.16 8.25
C SER A 287 15.76 3.52 8.61
N SER A 288 15.52 4.81 8.88
CA SER A 288 14.21 5.37 9.19
C SER A 288 13.73 6.28 8.05
N ARG A 289 12.78 7.16 8.29
CA ARG A 289 12.25 8.11 7.32
C ARG A 289 13.25 9.24 6.99
N ASN A 290 13.10 9.86 5.83
CA ASN A 290 13.80 11.11 5.49
C ASN A 290 13.33 12.29 6.38
N LYS A 291 14.07 13.38 6.35
CA LYS A 291 13.73 14.58 7.11
C LYS A 291 12.54 15.32 6.51
N VAL A 292 11.80 16.04 7.35
CA VAL A 292 10.79 17.00 6.90
C VAL A 292 11.49 18.10 6.09
N GLY A 293 10.97 18.36 4.88
CA GLY A 293 11.54 19.34 3.95
C GLY A 293 12.47 18.72 2.89
N ASP A 294 12.87 17.46 3.02
CA ASP A 294 13.50 16.74 1.91
C ASP A 294 12.51 16.57 0.74
N GLU A 295 13.04 16.51 -0.48
CA GLU A 295 12.22 16.25 -1.65
C GLU A 295 11.54 14.88 -1.52
N GLN A 296 10.21 14.89 -1.53
CA GLN A 296 9.41 13.68 -1.38
C GLN A 296 9.36 12.92 -2.70
N GLY A 297 9.23 11.59 -2.60
CA GLY A 297 8.97 10.76 -3.77
C GLY A 297 7.64 11.15 -4.43
N ARG A 298 7.53 10.89 -5.74
CA ARG A 298 6.32 11.15 -6.53
C ARG A 298 5.71 9.85 -7.02
N THR A 299 4.40 9.75 -6.93
CA THR A 299 3.63 8.62 -7.48
C THR A 299 2.69 9.13 -8.55
N ARG A 300 2.86 8.64 -9.77
CA ARG A 300 1.97 8.87 -10.90
C ARG A 300 1.23 7.58 -11.24
N LEU A 301 0.13 7.69 -11.96
CA LEU A 301 -0.57 6.53 -12.51
C LEU A 301 -0.38 6.46 -14.02
N ALA A 302 -0.20 5.25 -14.52
CA ALA A 302 -0.18 4.94 -15.93
C ALA A 302 -1.21 3.85 -16.25
N ILE A 303 -1.80 3.91 -17.42
CA ILE A 303 -2.75 2.94 -17.95
C ILE A 303 -2.12 2.31 -19.17
N ILE A 304 -1.96 0.98 -19.16
CA ILE A 304 -1.34 0.20 -20.23
C ILE A 304 -2.46 -0.57 -20.95
N SER A 305 -2.57 -0.40 -22.26
CA SER A 305 -3.45 -1.23 -23.08
C SER A 305 -2.93 -2.67 -23.14
N VAL A 306 -3.75 -3.64 -22.77
CA VAL A 306 -3.38 -5.07 -22.82
C VAL A 306 -3.18 -5.54 -24.27
N GLU A 307 -3.90 -4.98 -25.21
CA GLU A 307 -3.84 -5.34 -26.62
C GLU A 307 -2.57 -4.79 -27.29
N THR A 308 -2.33 -3.50 -27.18
CA THR A 308 -1.30 -2.80 -27.96
C THR A 308 -0.03 -2.51 -27.15
N GLY A 309 -0.09 -2.47 -25.81
CA GLY A 309 0.97 -2.00 -24.93
C GLY A 309 1.11 -0.48 -24.89
N ASP A 310 0.19 0.26 -25.53
CA ASP A 310 0.19 1.72 -25.45
C ASP A 310 -0.03 2.19 -24.02
N VAL A 311 0.69 3.25 -23.63
CA VAL A 311 0.67 3.80 -22.28
C VAL A 311 0.06 5.19 -22.31
N SER A 312 -1.02 5.37 -21.53
CA SER A 312 -1.61 6.66 -21.25
C SER A 312 -1.29 7.06 -19.81
N TRP A 313 -0.72 8.24 -19.63
CA TRP A 313 -0.51 8.79 -18.29
C TRP A 313 -1.79 9.41 -17.75
N VAL A 314 -2.09 9.16 -16.49
CA VAL A 314 -3.21 9.83 -15.81
C VAL A 314 -2.81 11.27 -15.53
N ASP A 315 -3.55 12.19 -16.15
CA ASP A 315 -3.44 13.63 -15.92
C ASP A 315 -4.42 14.05 -14.83
N HIS A 316 -3.91 14.42 -13.66
CA HIS A 316 -4.75 14.88 -12.55
C HIS A 316 -5.37 16.27 -12.77
N GLY A 317 -4.96 17.01 -13.79
CA GLY A 317 -5.56 18.28 -14.21
C GLY A 317 -5.42 19.44 -13.22
N GLN A 318 -4.68 19.24 -12.10
CA GLN A 318 -4.56 20.27 -11.06
C GLN A 318 -3.41 21.21 -11.38
N LYS A 319 -3.70 22.53 -11.32
CA LYS A 319 -2.72 23.57 -11.61
C LYS A 319 -2.46 24.42 -10.37
N GLN A 320 -1.25 24.93 -10.26
CA GLN A 320 -0.87 25.87 -9.24
C GLN A 320 -0.83 27.29 -9.80
N ALA A 321 -1.43 28.23 -9.08
CA ALA A 321 -1.26 29.64 -9.40
C ALA A 321 0.23 30.01 -9.42
N PRO A 322 0.66 30.93 -10.30
CA PRO A 322 2.04 31.40 -10.29
C PRO A 322 2.42 31.91 -8.89
N ALA A 323 3.60 31.52 -8.42
CA ALA A 323 4.11 32.09 -7.17
C ALA A 323 4.17 33.63 -7.29
N PRO A 324 3.77 34.38 -6.24
CA PRO A 324 3.95 35.82 -6.24
C PRO A 324 5.42 36.13 -6.48
N GLN A 325 5.73 36.82 -7.56
CA GLN A 325 7.09 37.26 -7.84
C GLN A 325 7.50 38.22 -6.72
N PRO A 326 8.70 38.07 -6.11
CA PRO A 326 9.22 39.08 -5.22
C PRO A 326 9.25 40.41 -5.98
N ALA A 327 8.70 41.46 -5.36
CA ALA A 327 8.69 42.81 -5.93
C ALA A 327 10.12 43.18 -6.37
N GLN A 328 10.36 43.18 -7.68
CA GLN A 328 11.61 43.70 -8.21
C GLN A 328 11.60 45.24 -8.04
N PRO A 329 12.72 45.87 -7.61
CA PRO A 329 12.82 47.31 -7.62
C PRO A 329 12.52 47.84 -9.03
N GLN A 330 11.71 48.85 -9.14
CA GLN A 330 11.26 49.46 -10.40
C GLN A 330 12.46 49.72 -11.32
N ALA A 331 12.59 48.92 -12.37
CA ALA A 331 13.48 49.24 -13.47
C ALA A 331 12.73 50.17 -14.43
N THR A 332 13.42 51.22 -14.79
CA THR A 332 13.06 52.31 -15.70
C THR A 332 12.34 51.86 -16.97
N GLN A 333 11.37 52.71 -17.37
CA GLN A 333 10.52 52.62 -18.55
C GLN A 333 11.25 52.12 -19.82
N GLY A 334 10.69 51.11 -20.50
CA GLY A 334 10.98 50.85 -21.89
C GLY A 334 11.19 49.39 -22.31
N GLN A 335 10.48 48.40 -21.78
CA GLN A 335 10.40 47.08 -22.41
C GLN A 335 9.04 46.45 -22.16
N GLY A 336 8.54 45.74 -23.19
CA GLY A 336 7.21 45.16 -23.28
C GLY A 336 6.75 44.37 -22.05
N ALA A 337 5.43 44.26 -21.91
CA ALA A 337 4.78 43.59 -20.78
C ALA A 337 5.46 42.24 -20.45
N PRO A 338 5.73 41.98 -19.15
CA PRO A 338 6.34 40.72 -18.78
C PRO A 338 5.46 39.55 -19.23
N PRO A 339 6.05 38.43 -19.70
CA PRO A 339 5.29 37.28 -20.13
C PRO A 339 4.37 36.85 -18.97
N ARG A 340 3.08 36.65 -19.27
CA ARG A 340 2.13 36.11 -18.31
C ARG A 340 2.73 34.85 -17.69
N ALA A 341 2.87 34.86 -16.36
CA ALA A 341 3.34 33.70 -15.65
C ALA A 341 2.46 32.49 -15.99
N GLN A 342 3.06 31.48 -16.58
CA GLN A 342 2.34 30.27 -16.98
C GLN A 342 1.91 29.51 -15.72
N GLU A 343 0.65 29.10 -15.68
CA GLU A 343 0.17 28.14 -14.68
C GLU A 343 1.02 26.86 -14.76
N ARG A 344 1.58 26.45 -13.64
CA ARG A 344 2.33 25.20 -13.54
C ARG A 344 1.41 24.09 -13.06
N GLU A 345 1.67 22.87 -13.50
CA GLU A 345 1.04 21.68 -12.93
C GLU A 345 1.35 21.63 -11.42
N ARG A 346 0.31 21.43 -10.60
CA ARG A 346 0.49 21.30 -9.15
C ARG A 346 1.09 19.94 -8.84
N GLU A 347 2.14 19.89 -8.03
CA GLU A 347 2.70 18.63 -7.60
C GLU A 347 1.70 17.87 -6.76
N ALA A 348 1.29 16.70 -7.23
CA ALA A 348 0.37 15.82 -6.55
C ALA A 348 0.79 14.34 -6.71
N GLN A 349 0.44 13.54 -5.72
CA GLN A 349 0.59 12.09 -5.72
C GLN A 349 -0.76 11.46 -6.02
N LEU A 350 -0.81 10.55 -6.98
CA LEU A 350 -2.00 9.75 -7.29
C LEU A 350 -1.98 8.46 -6.47
N LEU A 351 -3.02 8.25 -5.67
CA LEU A 351 -3.07 7.20 -4.65
C LEU A 351 -4.40 6.45 -4.70
N ASN A 352 -4.38 5.21 -4.23
CA ASN A 352 -5.58 4.39 -4.00
C ASN A 352 -6.52 4.28 -5.20
N ALA A 353 -5.95 4.01 -6.37
CA ALA A 353 -6.73 3.85 -7.59
C ALA A 353 -7.56 2.55 -7.57
N GLN A 354 -8.83 2.63 -8.00
CA GLN A 354 -9.75 1.51 -8.01
C GLN A 354 -10.61 1.51 -9.27
N TRP A 355 -10.75 0.33 -9.90
CA TRP A 355 -11.64 0.11 -11.02
C TRP A 355 -13.10 0.06 -10.59
N SER A 356 -14.01 0.56 -11.45
CA SER A 356 -15.41 0.19 -11.38
C SER A 356 -15.59 -1.30 -11.70
N GLU A 357 -16.63 -1.96 -11.20
CA GLU A 357 -16.84 -3.39 -11.44
C GLU A 357 -17.08 -3.73 -12.91
N ASP A 358 -17.62 -2.80 -13.69
CA ASP A 358 -17.81 -2.99 -15.12
C ASP A 358 -16.53 -2.74 -15.94
N GLY A 359 -15.47 -2.21 -15.32
CA GLY A 359 -14.17 -1.93 -15.93
C GLY A 359 -14.13 -0.71 -16.84
N LYS A 360 -15.21 0.08 -16.89
CA LYS A 360 -15.28 1.24 -17.79
C LYS A 360 -14.59 2.47 -17.26
N ASN A 361 -14.50 2.60 -15.95
CA ASN A 361 -13.92 3.75 -15.27
C ASN A 361 -13.00 3.30 -14.14
N ALA A 362 -12.13 4.20 -13.71
CA ALA A 362 -11.41 4.07 -12.46
C ALA A 362 -11.54 5.36 -11.65
N VAL A 363 -11.32 5.28 -10.35
CA VAL A 363 -11.22 6.44 -9.45
C VAL A 363 -9.91 6.41 -8.71
N ALA A 364 -9.37 7.57 -8.37
CA ALA A 364 -8.20 7.70 -7.54
C ALA A 364 -8.26 8.98 -6.71
N PHE A 365 -7.50 9.03 -5.63
CA PHE A 365 -7.17 10.29 -4.98
C PHE A 365 -5.91 10.90 -5.58
N ALA A 366 -5.93 12.23 -5.77
CA ALA A 366 -4.74 13.04 -5.88
C ALA A 366 -4.54 13.81 -4.57
N ARG A 367 -3.32 13.81 -4.03
CA ARG A 367 -2.95 14.57 -2.83
C ARG A 367 -1.79 15.50 -3.17
N ALA A 368 -1.94 16.78 -2.86
CA ALA A 368 -0.89 17.76 -3.06
C ALA A 368 0.37 17.43 -2.25
N ALA A 369 1.54 17.75 -2.78
CA ALA A 369 2.82 17.50 -2.10
C ALA A 369 2.95 18.24 -0.77
N ASP A 370 2.26 19.39 -0.61
CA ASP A 370 2.18 20.16 0.64
C ASP A 370 1.12 19.63 1.62
N ASN A 371 0.43 18.54 1.29
CA ASN A 371 -0.64 17.91 2.06
C ASN A 371 -1.85 18.82 2.38
N LYS A 372 -2.04 19.94 1.67
CA LYS A 372 -3.14 20.87 1.92
C LYS A 372 -4.38 20.64 1.06
N ASP A 373 -4.25 19.89 -0.02
CA ASP A 373 -5.34 19.56 -0.92
C ASP A 373 -5.40 18.07 -1.21
N ARG A 374 -6.63 17.55 -1.31
CA ARG A 374 -6.95 16.22 -1.80
C ARG A 374 -8.10 16.29 -2.77
N TRP A 375 -7.97 15.65 -3.91
CA TRP A 375 -8.97 15.56 -4.95
C TRP A 375 -9.39 14.12 -5.17
N ALA A 376 -10.70 13.85 -5.26
CA ALA A 376 -11.22 12.59 -5.79
C ALA A 376 -11.45 12.75 -7.30
N LEU A 377 -10.86 11.88 -8.09
CA LEU A 377 -10.81 11.98 -9.53
C LEU A 377 -11.42 10.74 -10.16
N LEU A 378 -12.33 10.93 -11.12
CA LEU A 378 -12.73 9.89 -12.07
C LEU A 378 -11.71 9.85 -13.19
N ILE A 379 -11.29 8.66 -13.60
CA ILE A 379 -10.28 8.42 -14.64
C ILE A 379 -10.96 7.73 -15.83
N ASP A 380 -10.83 8.31 -17.01
CA ASP A 380 -11.12 7.64 -18.28
C ASP A 380 -9.93 6.76 -18.67
N PRO A 381 -10.05 5.43 -18.69
CA PRO A 381 -8.93 4.55 -18.96
C PRO A 381 -8.44 4.59 -20.41
N THR A 382 -9.25 5.10 -21.33
CA THR A 382 -8.89 5.19 -22.74
C THR A 382 -7.93 6.36 -23.01
N THR A 383 -8.16 7.48 -22.33
CA THR A 383 -7.44 8.73 -22.58
C THR A 383 -6.47 9.12 -21.46
N GLY A 384 -6.61 8.57 -20.25
CA GLY A 384 -5.91 8.99 -19.05
C GLY A 384 -6.39 10.34 -18.49
N LYS A 385 -7.41 10.96 -19.09
CA LYS A 385 -7.98 12.22 -18.59
C LYS A 385 -8.79 11.98 -17.34
N THR A 386 -8.85 13.00 -16.49
CA THR A 386 -9.61 12.95 -15.24
C THR A 386 -10.75 13.97 -15.22
N LYS A 387 -11.78 13.62 -14.44
CA LYS A 387 -12.87 14.52 -14.06
C LYS A 387 -12.84 14.66 -12.55
N LEU A 388 -12.89 15.89 -12.05
CA LEU A 388 -12.98 16.18 -10.62
C LEU A 388 -14.35 15.75 -10.09
N LEU A 389 -14.34 14.92 -9.04
CA LEU A 389 -15.54 14.50 -8.30
C LEU A 389 -15.66 15.23 -6.96
N ASP A 390 -14.54 15.44 -6.27
CA ASP A 390 -14.49 16.11 -4.96
C ASP A 390 -13.17 16.79 -4.73
N HIS A 391 -13.18 17.89 -3.97
CA HIS A 391 -12.01 18.61 -3.52
C HIS A 391 -12.13 18.95 -2.04
N LEU A 392 -11.14 18.53 -1.28
CA LEU A 392 -10.94 18.89 0.12
C LEU A 392 -9.67 19.74 0.23
N ARG A 393 -9.78 20.89 0.91
CA ARG A 393 -8.65 21.75 1.27
C ARG A 393 -8.67 22.08 2.74
N ASP A 394 -7.50 22.04 3.36
CA ASP A 394 -7.25 22.50 4.71
C ASP A 394 -5.93 23.29 4.73
N ASP A 395 -5.89 24.44 5.42
CA ASP A 395 -4.68 25.28 5.47
C ASP A 395 -3.57 24.70 6.35
N ALA A 396 -3.90 23.77 7.26
CA ALA A 396 -2.93 22.97 8.00
C ALA A 396 -2.52 21.74 7.18
N TRP A 397 -3.40 20.75 7.09
CA TRP A 397 -3.23 19.55 6.25
C TRP A 397 -4.54 18.81 6.05
N VAL A 398 -4.62 18.02 4.97
CA VAL A 398 -5.67 17.00 4.76
C VAL A 398 -5.16 15.63 5.20
N GLY A 399 -5.92 14.91 6.02
CA GLY A 399 -5.51 13.61 6.57
C GLY A 399 -6.59 13.00 7.45
N GLY A 400 -6.19 12.25 8.48
CA GLY A 400 -7.05 11.67 9.51
C GLY A 400 -7.58 10.28 9.20
N PRO A 401 -8.44 9.74 10.08
CA PRO A 401 -8.99 8.40 9.92
C PRO A 401 -9.74 8.25 8.60
N GLY A 402 -9.40 7.21 7.83
CA GLY A 402 -10.07 6.92 6.56
C GLY A 402 -9.77 7.91 5.42
N ALA A 403 -8.75 8.78 5.54
CA ALA A 403 -8.39 9.77 4.51
C ALA A 403 -8.19 9.17 3.10
N PHE A 404 -7.93 7.87 3.02
CA PHE A 404 -7.75 7.14 1.76
C PHE A 404 -8.89 6.16 1.46
N THR A 405 -9.98 6.17 2.21
CA THR A 405 -11.16 5.37 1.89
C THR A 405 -11.80 5.88 0.61
N LEU A 406 -11.86 5.04 -0.39
CA LEU A 406 -12.43 5.32 -1.71
C LEU A 406 -12.95 4.01 -2.29
N GLY A 407 -14.13 4.00 -2.86
CA GLY A 407 -14.70 2.81 -3.48
C GLY A 407 -15.96 3.08 -4.28
N TRP A 408 -16.46 2.04 -4.92
CA TRP A 408 -17.62 2.11 -5.80
C TRP A 408 -18.84 1.45 -5.13
N LEU A 409 -20.02 2.03 -5.31
CA LEU A 409 -21.26 1.33 -5.07
C LEU A 409 -21.58 0.36 -6.23
N ALA A 410 -22.53 -0.53 -6.02
CA ALA A 410 -22.91 -1.57 -6.98
C ALA A 410 -23.42 -1.04 -8.33
N ASP A 411 -23.85 0.21 -8.38
CA ASP A 411 -24.38 0.88 -9.58
C ASP A 411 -23.30 1.29 -10.60
N ASN A 412 -22.01 1.18 -10.25
CA ASN A 412 -20.88 1.68 -11.05
C ASN A 412 -20.95 3.17 -11.43
N LYS A 413 -21.78 3.93 -10.73
CA LYS A 413 -22.01 5.37 -10.94
C LYS A 413 -21.77 6.19 -9.69
N THR A 414 -21.86 5.60 -8.54
CA THR A 414 -21.70 6.28 -7.27
C THR A 414 -20.40 5.85 -6.61
N VAL A 415 -19.59 6.82 -6.22
CA VAL A 415 -18.31 6.65 -5.50
C VAL A 415 -18.54 7.04 -4.05
N TYR A 416 -18.07 6.22 -3.11
CA TYR A 416 -18.04 6.58 -1.69
C TYR A 416 -16.62 6.88 -1.23
N PHE A 417 -16.49 7.79 -0.27
CA PHE A 417 -15.22 8.21 0.30
C PHE A 417 -15.40 8.83 1.68
N GLN A 418 -14.31 8.92 2.44
CA GLN A 418 -14.30 9.65 3.71
C GLN A 418 -13.68 11.04 3.55
N SER A 419 -14.20 12.00 4.33
CA SER A 419 -13.73 13.38 4.33
C SER A 419 -13.91 14.03 5.70
N GLU A 420 -12.97 14.88 6.09
CA GLU A 420 -12.94 15.65 7.34
C GLU A 420 -13.38 17.11 7.17
N ARG A 421 -14.14 17.42 6.12
CA ARG A 421 -14.52 18.81 5.78
C ARG A 421 -15.34 19.54 6.84
N ASP A 422 -15.97 18.82 7.75
CA ASP A 422 -16.73 19.39 8.88
C ASP A 422 -16.00 19.26 10.23
N GLY A 423 -14.70 18.87 10.20
CA GLY A 423 -13.86 18.69 11.38
C GLY A 423 -13.85 17.28 11.98
N TRP A 424 -14.61 16.34 11.37
CA TRP A 424 -14.68 14.94 11.76
C TRP A 424 -14.63 14.05 10.53
N SER A 425 -14.06 12.83 10.66
CA SER A 425 -14.03 11.89 9.55
C SER A 425 -15.40 11.28 9.33
N HIS A 426 -16.04 11.65 8.23
CA HIS A 426 -17.37 11.19 7.84
C HIS A 426 -17.40 10.55 6.47
N LEU A 427 -18.44 9.73 6.23
CA LEU A 427 -18.69 9.03 4.97
C LEU A 427 -19.52 9.91 4.03
N TYR A 428 -19.08 9.99 2.77
CA TYR A 428 -19.71 10.74 1.69
C TYR A 428 -19.89 9.86 0.46
N THR A 429 -20.83 10.26 -0.40
CA THR A 429 -20.98 9.70 -1.75
C THR A 429 -21.07 10.82 -2.78
N VAL A 430 -20.61 10.53 -4.00
CA VAL A 430 -20.70 11.45 -5.14
C VAL A 430 -20.98 10.66 -6.42
N SER A 431 -21.81 11.24 -7.33
CA SER A 431 -22.03 10.66 -8.66
C SER A 431 -20.85 10.93 -9.59
N ILE A 432 -20.52 9.97 -10.46
CA ILE A 432 -19.54 10.21 -11.56
C ILE A 432 -20.05 11.23 -12.58
N ASP A 433 -21.35 11.44 -12.66
CA ASP A 433 -21.94 12.46 -13.53
C ASP A 433 -21.66 13.88 -13.00
N GLY A 434 -21.30 14.02 -11.72
CA GLY A 434 -21.00 15.26 -11.01
C GLY A 434 -22.10 15.62 -10.01
N GLY A 435 -22.01 16.81 -9.46
CA GLY A 435 -22.86 17.31 -8.39
C GLY A 435 -22.12 17.38 -7.05
N GLU A 436 -22.78 17.96 -6.04
CA GLU A 436 -22.23 18.09 -4.71
C GLU A 436 -22.18 16.73 -4.00
N PRO A 437 -21.09 16.39 -3.29
CA PRO A 437 -21.02 15.19 -2.49
C PRO A 437 -22.09 15.16 -1.40
N LYS A 438 -22.80 14.05 -1.30
CA LYS A 438 -23.78 13.80 -0.26
C LYS A 438 -23.11 13.25 0.99
N GLN A 439 -23.23 13.93 2.12
CA GLN A 439 -22.80 13.43 3.42
C GLN A 439 -23.77 12.35 3.93
N LEU A 440 -23.26 11.17 4.29
CA LEU A 440 -24.06 10.06 4.79
C LEU A 440 -24.03 9.95 6.33
N THR A 441 -22.92 10.36 6.95
CA THR A 441 -22.79 10.40 8.41
C THR A 441 -22.40 11.80 8.86
N SER A 442 -22.89 12.24 10.00
CA SER A 442 -22.62 13.57 10.55
C SER A 442 -22.71 13.55 12.08
N GLY A 443 -21.96 14.44 12.74
CA GLY A 443 -21.94 14.57 14.19
C GLY A 443 -20.51 14.74 14.74
N LYS A 444 -20.38 14.84 16.05
CA LYS A 444 -19.07 14.97 16.73
C LYS A 444 -18.49 13.60 17.06
N PHE A 445 -18.13 12.84 16.04
CA PHE A 445 -17.56 11.50 16.15
C PHE A 445 -16.80 11.13 14.87
N GLU A 446 -15.94 10.14 14.96
CA GLU A 446 -15.15 9.60 13.85
C GLU A 446 -15.79 8.35 13.27
N VAL A 447 -15.69 8.18 11.96
CA VAL A 447 -15.96 6.97 11.19
C VAL A 447 -14.65 6.42 10.65
N SER A 448 -14.43 5.11 10.75
CA SER A 448 -13.27 4.41 10.16
C SER A 448 -13.66 3.01 9.68
N ASP A 449 -12.73 2.31 9.04
CA ASP A 449 -12.87 0.90 8.63
C ASP A 449 -14.15 0.63 7.81
N VAL A 450 -14.47 1.55 6.90
CA VAL A 450 -15.68 1.46 6.07
C VAL A 450 -15.56 0.33 5.06
N ARG A 451 -16.56 -0.54 5.03
CA ARG A 451 -16.70 -1.62 4.04
C ARG A 451 -18.15 -1.84 3.67
N LEU A 452 -18.39 -2.31 2.45
CA LEU A 452 -19.72 -2.75 2.02
C LEU A 452 -20.07 -4.12 2.59
N SER A 453 -21.36 -4.37 2.81
CA SER A 453 -21.89 -5.71 2.99
C SER A 453 -21.70 -6.54 1.71
N GLU A 454 -21.82 -7.86 1.83
CA GLU A 454 -21.67 -8.78 0.71
C GLU A 454 -22.66 -8.49 -0.43
N ASP A 455 -23.90 -8.17 -0.08
CA ASP A 455 -24.96 -7.78 -1.02
C ASP A 455 -24.88 -6.31 -1.47
N LYS A 456 -23.87 -5.56 -0.94
CA LYS A 456 -23.62 -4.13 -1.22
C LYS A 456 -24.80 -3.20 -0.95
N THR A 457 -25.72 -3.60 -0.08
CA THR A 457 -26.90 -2.78 0.26
C THR A 457 -26.65 -1.89 1.47
N LYS A 458 -25.62 -2.18 2.29
CA LYS A 458 -25.28 -1.42 3.49
C LYS A 458 -23.76 -1.28 3.65
N PHE A 459 -23.37 -0.27 4.39
CA PHE A 459 -22.03 -0.12 4.94
C PHE A 459 -21.95 -0.76 6.32
N TYR A 460 -20.81 -1.37 6.60
CA TYR A 460 -20.29 -1.60 7.94
C TYR A 460 -19.13 -0.65 8.20
N PHE A 461 -19.05 -0.08 9.38
CA PHE A 461 -17.97 0.81 9.76
C PHE A 461 -17.77 0.84 11.27
N THR A 462 -16.58 1.22 11.68
CA THR A 462 -16.25 1.52 13.08
C THR A 462 -16.56 2.98 13.38
N SER A 463 -17.14 3.28 14.54
CA SER A 463 -17.40 4.66 14.93
C SER A 463 -17.21 4.88 16.44
N SER A 464 -16.84 6.14 16.78
CA SER A 464 -16.84 6.67 18.14
C SER A 464 -18.15 7.39 18.52
N GLU A 465 -19.22 7.17 17.77
CA GLU A 465 -20.53 7.79 18.04
C GLU A 465 -21.02 7.48 19.46
N GLY A 466 -21.39 8.52 20.19
CA GLY A 466 -21.86 8.45 21.56
C GLY A 466 -20.77 8.55 22.64
N ASP A 467 -19.56 8.04 22.38
CA ASP A 467 -18.43 8.13 23.30
C ASP A 467 -17.09 8.12 22.54
N LEU A 468 -16.38 9.23 22.58
CA LEU A 468 -15.08 9.39 21.89
C LEU A 468 -14.00 8.42 22.38
N GLY A 469 -14.14 7.88 23.58
CA GLY A 469 -13.22 6.89 24.16
C GLY A 469 -13.51 5.46 23.75
N GLN A 470 -14.54 5.20 22.95
CA GLN A 470 -14.96 3.88 22.52
C GLN A 470 -14.97 3.74 21.00
N ARG A 471 -14.90 2.50 20.52
CA ARG A 471 -15.04 2.15 19.11
C ARG A 471 -16.00 0.99 18.98
N HIS A 472 -17.04 1.19 18.17
CA HIS A 472 -18.08 0.20 17.95
C HIS A 472 -18.32 -0.05 16.48
N LEU A 473 -18.71 -1.28 16.14
CA LEU A 473 -19.19 -1.62 14.81
C LEU A 473 -20.61 -1.10 14.63
N TYR A 474 -20.84 -0.44 13.51
CA TYR A 474 -22.15 0.05 13.05
C TYR A 474 -22.47 -0.51 11.67
N SER A 475 -23.76 -0.53 11.34
CA SER A 475 -24.23 -0.70 9.97
C SER A 475 -25.17 0.45 9.57
N MET A 476 -25.23 0.77 8.28
CA MET A 476 -26.08 1.81 7.70
C MET A 476 -26.38 1.47 6.24
N PRO A 477 -27.59 1.73 5.71
CA PRO A 477 -27.87 1.60 4.27
C PRO A 477 -26.91 2.43 3.42
N VAL A 478 -26.56 1.95 2.20
CA VAL A 478 -25.66 2.69 1.28
C VAL A 478 -26.24 4.04 0.86
N THR A 479 -27.54 4.23 0.95
CA THR A 479 -28.24 5.49 0.70
C THR A 479 -28.14 6.49 1.85
N GLY A 480 -27.55 6.10 2.98
CA GLY A 480 -27.57 6.84 4.23
C GLY A 480 -28.82 6.56 5.05
N GLY A 481 -28.97 7.23 6.17
CA GLY A 481 -30.12 7.09 7.07
C GLY A 481 -29.70 6.60 8.46
N GLU A 482 -30.51 5.73 9.08
CA GLU A 482 -30.29 5.25 10.43
C GLU A 482 -29.00 4.43 10.54
N ARG A 483 -28.18 4.76 11.53
CA ARG A 483 -26.97 4.04 11.90
C ARG A 483 -27.29 3.08 13.05
N THR A 484 -27.18 1.80 12.79
CA THR A 484 -27.45 0.76 13.78
C THR A 484 -26.14 0.31 14.43
N ARG A 485 -26.00 0.55 15.74
CA ARG A 485 -24.87 0.04 16.53
C ARG A 485 -25.00 -1.47 16.73
N ILE A 486 -23.96 -2.22 16.39
CA ILE A 486 -23.93 -3.69 16.46
C ILE A 486 -23.25 -4.16 17.76
N THR A 487 -22.02 -3.68 18.04
CA THR A 487 -21.26 -4.11 19.22
C THR A 487 -21.67 -3.33 20.46
N THR A 488 -21.76 -4.02 21.60
CA THR A 488 -22.27 -3.46 22.86
C THR A 488 -21.24 -3.41 23.98
N MET A 489 -20.13 -4.17 23.89
CA MET A 489 -19.09 -4.21 24.93
C MET A 489 -18.34 -2.87 25.00
N PRO A 490 -18.18 -2.27 26.20
CA PRO A 490 -17.38 -1.05 26.35
C PRO A 490 -15.93 -1.23 25.88
N GLY A 491 -15.35 -0.17 25.27
CA GLY A 491 -13.97 -0.13 24.83
C GLY A 491 -13.81 -0.13 23.32
N ASN A 492 -12.68 -0.64 22.84
CA ASN A 492 -12.37 -0.78 21.42
C ASN A 492 -12.81 -2.17 20.93
N ASN A 493 -13.67 -2.24 19.93
CA ASN A 493 -14.22 -3.48 19.37
C ASN A 493 -13.83 -3.61 17.91
N GLN A 494 -12.71 -4.27 17.63
CA GLN A 494 -12.27 -4.59 16.26
C GLN A 494 -13.00 -5.86 15.80
N ALA A 495 -14.00 -5.71 14.94
CA ALA A 495 -14.86 -6.79 14.52
C ALA A 495 -14.52 -7.32 13.14
N THR A 496 -14.34 -8.65 13.04
CA THR A 496 -14.27 -9.42 11.79
C THR A 496 -15.61 -10.13 11.59
N ILE A 497 -16.35 -9.73 10.54
CA ILE A 497 -17.68 -10.28 10.23
C ILE A 497 -17.51 -11.62 9.51
N SER A 498 -18.36 -12.60 9.84
CA SER A 498 -18.40 -13.89 9.14
C SER A 498 -18.84 -13.73 7.68
N PRO A 499 -18.44 -14.63 6.75
CA PRO A 499 -18.85 -14.56 5.35
C PRO A 499 -20.35 -14.55 5.08
N ASP A 500 -21.16 -15.13 5.99
CA ASP A 500 -22.63 -15.10 5.96
C ASP A 500 -23.24 -13.87 6.66
N GLU A 501 -22.38 -13.00 7.18
CA GLU A 501 -22.73 -11.78 7.92
C GLU A 501 -23.64 -11.99 9.15
N THR A 502 -23.67 -13.18 9.73
CA THR A 502 -24.53 -13.47 10.88
C THR A 502 -23.79 -13.55 12.22
N ALA A 503 -22.44 -13.56 12.19
CA ALA A 503 -21.60 -13.63 13.38
C ALA A 503 -20.40 -12.68 13.31
N LEU A 504 -19.83 -12.38 14.46
CA LEU A 504 -18.66 -11.54 14.67
C LEU A 504 -17.59 -12.28 15.45
N ALA A 505 -16.33 -12.13 15.02
CA ALA A 505 -15.15 -12.37 15.83
C ALA A 505 -14.58 -11.00 16.23
N ILE A 506 -14.54 -10.68 17.53
CA ILE A 506 -14.24 -9.33 18.01
C ILE A 506 -12.99 -9.38 18.87
N VAL A 507 -11.94 -8.68 18.46
CA VAL A 507 -10.80 -8.39 19.35
C VAL A 507 -11.17 -7.13 20.13
N ARG A 508 -11.45 -7.30 21.41
CA ARG A 508 -11.94 -6.23 22.29
C ARG A 508 -10.93 -5.92 23.39
N SER A 509 -10.64 -4.63 23.57
CA SER A 509 -9.87 -4.11 24.70
C SER A 509 -10.57 -2.94 25.38
N CYS A 510 -10.19 -2.64 26.60
CA CYS A 510 -10.58 -1.41 27.28
C CYS A 510 -9.44 -0.92 28.20
N SER A 511 -9.66 0.19 28.90
CA SER A 511 -8.61 0.88 29.67
C SER A 511 -7.86 0.01 30.67
N ASN A 512 -8.52 -1.02 31.19
CA ASN A 512 -7.99 -1.89 32.24
C ASN A 512 -8.03 -3.39 31.87
N ARG A 513 -8.22 -3.69 30.59
CA ARG A 513 -8.18 -5.07 30.05
C ARG A 513 -7.48 -5.06 28.70
N PRO A 514 -6.44 -5.90 28.52
CA PRO A 514 -5.78 -6.08 27.23
C PRO A 514 -6.72 -6.68 26.19
N PRO A 515 -6.33 -6.67 24.90
CA PRO A 515 -7.12 -7.24 23.81
C PRO A 515 -7.37 -8.75 24.00
N GLU A 516 -8.63 -9.15 23.87
CA GLU A 516 -9.07 -10.55 23.91
C GLU A 516 -10.07 -10.84 22.79
N LEU A 517 -10.08 -12.09 22.31
CA LEU A 517 -11.02 -12.53 21.28
C LEU A 517 -12.36 -12.94 21.89
N TYR A 518 -13.41 -12.43 21.30
CA TYR A 518 -14.81 -12.75 21.61
C TYR A 518 -15.55 -13.19 20.35
N LEU A 519 -16.55 -14.04 20.50
CA LEU A 519 -17.53 -14.36 19.47
C LEU A 519 -18.90 -13.83 19.86
N ALA A 520 -19.62 -13.24 18.90
CA ALA A 520 -20.94 -12.65 19.13
C ALA A 520 -21.80 -12.77 17.86
N PRO A 521 -23.14 -12.70 17.95
CA PRO A 521 -23.99 -12.56 16.77
C PRO A 521 -23.84 -11.17 16.15
N ASN A 522 -23.94 -11.08 14.82
CA ASN A 522 -23.93 -9.81 14.08
C ASN A 522 -25.35 -9.20 14.07
N LYS A 523 -25.79 -8.74 15.22
CA LYS A 523 -27.09 -8.10 15.40
C LYS A 523 -27.00 -6.99 16.47
N PRO A 524 -27.86 -5.98 16.43
CA PRO A 524 -27.94 -4.99 17.51
C PRO A 524 -28.40 -5.64 18.82
N ASN A 525 -27.98 -5.04 19.93
CA ASN A 525 -28.42 -5.42 21.28
C ASN A 525 -28.16 -6.89 21.64
N ALA A 526 -27.07 -7.48 21.16
CA ALA A 526 -26.65 -8.80 21.60
C ALA A 526 -26.48 -8.81 23.13
N SER A 527 -27.12 -9.78 23.79
CA SER A 527 -27.04 -9.94 25.25
C SER A 527 -25.67 -10.45 25.68
N ALA A 528 -25.31 -10.22 26.94
CA ALA A 528 -24.04 -10.70 27.50
C ALA A 528 -23.90 -12.24 27.43
N SER A 529 -25.01 -12.99 27.47
CA SER A 529 -25.01 -14.45 27.34
C SER A 529 -24.73 -14.94 25.90
N GLU A 530 -24.98 -14.09 24.91
CA GLU A 530 -24.67 -14.39 23.49
C GLU A 530 -23.22 -14.05 23.10
N ILE A 531 -22.49 -13.33 23.97
CA ILE A 531 -21.12 -12.94 23.76
C ILE A 531 -20.18 -13.89 24.50
N LYS A 532 -19.33 -14.61 23.80
CA LYS A 532 -18.43 -15.61 24.38
C LYS A 532 -16.99 -15.14 24.31
N GLN A 533 -16.32 -15.04 25.45
CA GLN A 533 -14.87 -14.82 25.49
C GLN A 533 -14.15 -16.12 25.11
N ILE A 534 -13.19 -16.03 24.18
CA ILE A 534 -12.44 -17.18 23.65
C ILE A 534 -11.04 -17.22 24.24
N THR A 535 -10.35 -16.07 24.32
CA THR A 535 -8.98 -16.02 24.83
C THR A 535 -8.93 -15.39 26.22
N LYS A 536 -7.92 -15.79 26.99
CA LYS A 536 -7.52 -15.18 28.26
C LYS A 536 -5.99 -15.06 28.21
N SER A 537 -5.50 -13.92 27.75
CA SER A 537 -4.08 -13.67 27.51
C SER A 537 -3.29 -13.40 28.78
N PRO A 538 -3.76 -12.57 29.75
CA PRO A 538 -3.07 -12.32 30.99
C PRO A 538 -2.99 -13.55 31.88
N ILE A 539 -1.91 -13.64 32.67
CA ILE A 539 -1.82 -14.62 33.75
C ILE A 539 -2.79 -14.30 34.90
N ASP A 540 -3.08 -15.29 35.75
CA ASP A 540 -4.06 -15.12 36.84
C ASP A 540 -3.67 -14.00 37.82
N GLU A 541 -2.38 -13.76 38.02
CA GLU A 541 -1.87 -12.67 38.85
C GLU A 541 -2.36 -11.30 38.36
N PHE A 542 -2.43 -11.05 37.04
CA PHE A 542 -2.97 -9.80 36.48
C PHE A 542 -4.35 -9.49 37.03
N PHE A 543 -5.22 -10.49 37.15
CA PHE A 543 -6.60 -10.33 37.62
C PHE A 543 -6.69 -10.15 39.14
N SER A 544 -5.62 -10.41 39.87
CA SER A 544 -5.57 -10.14 41.31
C SER A 544 -5.31 -8.67 41.65
N TYR A 545 -4.88 -7.87 40.67
CA TYR A 545 -4.61 -6.45 40.85
C TYR A 545 -5.86 -5.59 40.65
N ASN A 546 -5.94 -4.48 41.39
CA ASN A 546 -7.01 -3.49 41.27
C ASN A 546 -6.65 -2.46 40.18
N TRP A 547 -6.90 -2.80 38.93
CA TRP A 547 -6.70 -1.88 37.79
C TRP A 547 -7.74 -0.80 37.77
N ILE A 548 -7.31 0.46 37.70
CA ILE A 548 -8.21 1.62 37.60
C ILE A 548 -8.83 1.67 36.21
N ASP A 549 -10.14 1.91 36.14
CA ASP A 549 -10.81 2.33 34.91
C ASP A 549 -10.95 3.86 34.93
N PRO A 550 -10.07 4.60 34.20
CA PRO A 550 -10.04 6.05 34.28
C PRO A 550 -11.24 6.66 33.54
N PRO A 551 -12.02 7.55 34.18
CA PRO A 551 -13.08 8.26 33.50
C PRO A 551 -12.52 9.19 32.42
N VAL A 552 -13.25 9.36 31.32
CA VAL A 552 -13.03 10.42 30.36
C VAL A 552 -13.65 11.70 30.90
N VAL A 553 -12.82 12.69 31.19
CA VAL A 553 -13.25 14.01 31.63
C VAL A 553 -13.04 15.01 30.49
N LYS A 554 -13.80 16.11 30.50
CA LYS A 554 -13.66 17.20 29.53
C LYS A 554 -13.24 18.46 30.24
N PHE A 555 -12.30 19.20 29.65
CA PHE A 555 -11.93 20.53 30.10
C PHE A 555 -11.85 21.49 28.90
N LYS A 556 -11.94 22.77 29.15
CA LYS A 556 -11.86 23.79 28.11
C LYS A 556 -10.40 24.19 27.86
N ALA A 557 -10.00 24.18 26.60
CA ALA A 557 -8.76 24.79 26.14
C ALA A 557 -8.87 26.33 26.15
N ARG A 558 -7.75 27.03 25.90
CA ARG A 558 -7.69 28.51 25.93
C ARG A 558 -8.64 29.16 24.92
N ASP A 559 -8.85 28.53 23.77
CA ASP A 559 -9.76 28.94 22.70
C ASP A 559 -11.22 28.58 22.94
N GLY A 560 -11.51 27.91 24.08
CA GLY A 560 -12.85 27.44 24.44
C GLY A 560 -13.22 26.05 23.94
N ALA A 561 -12.37 25.40 23.14
CA ALA A 561 -12.60 24.04 22.66
C ALA A 561 -12.64 23.04 23.83
N GLU A 562 -13.54 22.05 23.77
CA GLU A 562 -13.58 20.95 24.74
C GLU A 562 -12.52 19.91 24.39
N VAL A 563 -11.62 19.64 25.33
CA VAL A 563 -10.58 18.63 25.20
C VAL A 563 -10.95 17.43 26.09
N PRO A 564 -11.19 16.22 25.53
CA PRO A 564 -11.37 15.03 26.32
C PRO A 564 -10.01 14.52 26.84
N ALA A 565 -9.99 14.05 28.10
CA ALA A 565 -8.79 13.50 28.72
C ALA A 565 -9.15 12.32 29.63
N ARG A 566 -8.26 11.33 29.74
CA ARG A 566 -8.37 10.26 30.74
C ARG A 566 -7.74 10.73 32.04
N LEU A 567 -8.50 10.64 33.13
CA LEU A 567 -8.07 11.06 34.46
C LEU A 567 -7.76 9.85 35.33
N TYR A 568 -6.48 9.55 35.54
CA TYR A 568 -6.04 8.57 36.55
C TYR A 568 -5.93 9.25 37.90
N LYS A 569 -6.78 8.89 38.83
CA LYS A 569 -6.87 9.48 40.15
C LYS A 569 -6.56 8.43 41.24
N PRO A 570 -5.47 8.60 42.00
CA PRO A 570 -5.17 7.66 43.08
C PRO A 570 -6.26 7.63 44.12
N ALA A 571 -6.47 6.47 44.77
CA ALA A 571 -7.49 6.35 45.83
C ALA A 571 -7.25 7.33 46.98
N LYS A 572 -6.01 7.67 47.27
CA LYS A 572 -5.59 8.59 48.34
C LYS A 572 -5.17 9.97 47.84
N TRP A 573 -5.74 10.44 46.70
CA TRP A 573 -5.39 11.75 46.19
C TRP A 573 -5.79 12.88 47.12
N GLN A 574 -5.04 13.96 47.13
CA GLN A 574 -5.33 15.17 47.86
C GLN A 574 -5.28 16.39 46.94
N ARG A 575 -6.13 17.40 47.21
CA ARG A 575 -6.09 18.67 46.47
C ARG A 575 -4.75 19.36 46.71
N GLY A 576 -4.12 19.84 45.62
CA GLY A 576 -2.79 20.45 45.67
C GLY A 576 -1.62 19.46 45.61
N GLY A 577 -1.89 18.17 45.48
CA GLY A 577 -0.87 17.17 45.23
C GLY A 577 -0.26 17.27 43.82
N PRO A 578 0.86 16.61 43.56
CA PRO A 578 1.51 16.59 42.25
C PRO A 578 0.62 15.93 41.20
N ALA A 579 0.68 16.44 39.96
CA ALA A 579 0.01 15.88 38.80
C ALA A 579 1.00 15.71 37.63
N VAL A 580 0.82 14.68 36.83
CA VAL A 580 1.56 14.47 35.59
C VAL A 580 0.59 14.59 34.42
N LEU A 581 0.88 15.51 33.52
CA LEU A 581 0.15 15.66 32.27
C LEU A 581 0.91 14.95 31.15
N PHE A 582 0.28 13.96 30.54
CA PHE A 582 0.79 13.30 29.36
C PHE A 582 0.04 13.77 28.12
N VAL A 583 0.75 14.39 27.19
CA VAL A 583 0.21 14.87 25.92
C VAL A 583 0.88 14.07 24.82
N HIS A 584 0.09 13.29 24.09
CA HIS A 584 0.61 12.50 22.97
C HIS A 584 0.24 13.13 21.62
N GLY A 585 1.01 12.82 20.58
CA GLY A 585 0.70 13.21 19.21
C GLY A 585 -0.32 12.29 18.53
N ALA A 586 -0.64 12.59 17.30
CA ALA A 586 -1.61 11.85 16.47
C ALA A 586 -0.94 10.69 15.71
N GLY A 587 -0.08 9.89 16.28
CA GLY A 587 0.48 8.79 15.50
C GLY A 587 1.46 7.96 16.22
#